data_1acf9f3e067f87995a15a0cd2afe7619
#
_entry.id   1acf9f3e067f87995a15a0cd2afe7619
#
_cell.length_a   1.000
_cell.length_b   1.000
_cell.length_c   1.000
_cell.angle_alpha   90.00
_cell.angle_beta   90.00
_cell.angle_gamma   90.00
#
_symmetry.space_group_name_H-M   'P 1'
#
loop_
_entity.id
_entity.type
_entity.pdbx_description
1 polymer ?
#
loop_
_entity_poly.entity_id
_entity_poly.type
_entity_poly.pdbx_seq_one_letter_code
_entity_poly.pdbx_strand_id
1 'polypeptide(L)'
;MRSVIIDGYVDEPACLGVQPYISPYPRYIAGAMIDAGAKPRDVHYYTIDQLRAEPRIIGIMDRADLIVVVAGLTVPGRYLNAKPITIREVGDFIARYNEKILVGGPIRLSHESVLRSECVAEKDLEARVFDRLTEKSETDRWRRTSEIKRWSVKGAQIIQRHPHFPHIMCEIETYRGCPRERHCSFCTEPLYPHSSREIDDVVDEVRALYESGARYFRIGRQPDLFSYKRIETNSGFKPDPTAIEKLYRGIRRAAPELKVLHMDNLNPATIIEYPDESREIAKTIVKYHTPGDVAAMGVESSDPRVIHENNLQIYPEDVIKAVELINEVGSMRGENGLPELLPGINLLYGLKGESKRTYQHNLELLQRIHEKGLLLRRINIRKAMRFKETPLGETKVHIEKRLFYHHRETIKRRIEVPMLKEIAPEGTIIKEILTEAHDGRFTLGRQIASYPLLIRIEGILKLRVFMDAAVTGHSHRSLTAIPVERSAST
;
A
#
# COMPACT_ATOMS: atom_id res chain seq x y z
N MET A 1 5.43 12.00 -30.54
CA MET A 1 6.25 10.94 -29.90
C MET A 1 5.29 10.01 -29.18
N ARG A 2 5.33 8.71 -29.50
CA ARG A 2 4.49 7.67 -28.89
C ARG A 2 5.23 7.04 -27.73
N SER A 3 4.65 7.11 -26.52
CA SER A 3 5.24 6.55 -25.31
C SER A 3 4.36 5.45 -24.72
N VAL A 4 4.99 4.44 -24.12
CA VAL A 4 4.29 3.31 -23.48
C VAL A 4 4.77 3.20 -22.04
N ILE A 5 3.83 3.19 -21.10
CA ILE A 5 4.07 2.90 -19.68
C ILE A 5 3.57 1.49 -19.38
N ILE A 6 4.44 0.64 -18.87
CA ILE A 6 4.12 -0.69 -18.37
C ILE A 6 4.11 -0.65 -16.84
N ASP A 7 2.94 -0.85 -16.26
CA ASP A 7 2.78 -0.97 -14.81
C ASP A 7 3.00 -2.43 -14.39
N GLY A 8 4.17 -2.68 -13.83
CA GLY A 8 4.57 -3.99 -13.32
C GLY A 8 4.14 -4.23 -11.88
N TYR A 9 3.29 -3.37 -11.34
CA TYR A 9 2.80 -3.35 -9.96
C TYR A 9 3.90 -3.19 -8.90
N VAL A 10 3.71 -2.22 -8.03
CA VAL A 10 4.66 -1.88 -6.94
C VAL A 10 4.10 -2.17 -5.56
N ASP A 11 2.81 -2.50 -5.45
CA ASP A 11 2.16 -2.78 -4.17
C ASP A 11 2.27 -4.26 -3.80
N GLU A 12 2.03 -4.54 -2.53
CA GLU A 12 2.10 -5.86 -1.97
C GLU A 12 0.76 -6.59 -2.08
N PRO A 13 0.79 -7.91 -2.32
CA PRO A 13 -0.43 -8.68 -2.44
C PRO A 13 -1.19 -8.74 -1.11
N ALA A 14 -2.45 -8.35 -1.14
CA ALA A 14 -3.41 -8.59 -0.08
C ALA A 14 -4.26 -9.82 -0.43
N CYS A 15 -4.33 -10.84 0.45
CA CYS A 15 -5.10 -12.06 0.24
C CYS A 15 -4.74 -12.84 -1.03
N LEU A 16 -5.44 -12.62 -2.13
CA LEU A 16 -5.27 -13.31 -3.41
C LEU A 16 -4.61 -12.42 -4.48
N GLY A 17 -3.65 -11.62 -4.09
CA GLY A 17 -2.96 -10.68 -4.98
C GLY A 17 -3.38 -9.24 -4.75
N VAL A 18 -2.74 -8.35 -5.48
CA VAL A 18 -3.06 -6.94 -5.44
C VAL A 18 -4.49 -6.75 -5.91
N GLN A 19 -5.28 -6.00 -5.15
CA GLN A 19 -6.60 -5.57 -5.60
C GLN A 19 -6.46 -4.61 -6.78
N PRO A 20 -7.55 -4.28 -7.47
CA PRO A 20 -7.53 -3.22 -8.47
C PRO A 20 -6.98 -1.92 -7.89
N TYR A 21 -5.78 -1.53 -8.33
CA TYR A 21 -4.97 -0.50 -7.70
C TYR A 21 -4.01 0.15 -8.70
N ILE A 22 -3.79 1.45 -8.54
CA ILE A 22 -2.76 2.18 -9.28
C ILE A 22 -1.92 3.03 -8.33
N SER A 23 -0.60 2.80 -8.36
CA SER A 23 0.35 3.59 -7.59
C SER A 23 0.53 5.01 -8.15
N PRO A 24 1.17 5.92 -7.41
CA PRO A 24 1.54 7.23 -7.93
C PRO A 24 2.49 7.18 -9.13
N TYR A 25 3.40 6.20 -9.19
CA TYR A 25 4.47 6.15 -10.21
C TYR A 25 3.99 6.24 -11.66
N PRO A 26 3.08 5.36 -12.16
CA PRO A 26 2.62 5.47 -13.54
C PRO A 26 1.93 6.80 -13.83
N ARG A 27 1.21 7.35 -12.85
CA ARG A 27 0.52 8.64 -12.97
C ARG A 27 1.50 9.81 -13.06
N TYR A 28 2.52 9.83 -12.20
CA TYR A 28 3.56 10.87 -12.22
C TYR A 28 4.41 10.79 -13.49
N ILE A 29 4.72 9.59 -13.97
CA ILE A 29 5.42 9.38 -15.25
C ILE A 29 4.58 9.91 -16.42
N ALA A 30 3.29 9.59 -16.48
CA ALA A 30 2.39 10.14 -17.48
C ALA A 30 2.33 11.67 -17.43
N GLY A 31 2.26 12.22 -16.23
CA GLY A 31 2.28 13.66 -16.01
C GLY A 31 3.60 14.31 -16.45
N ALA A 32 4.74 13.69 -16.18
CA ALA A 32 6.06 14.13 -16.60
C ALA A 32 6.16 14.15 -18.14
N MET A 33 5.66 13.10 -18.82
CA MET A 33 5.60 13.05 -20.28
C MET A 33 4.73 14.19 -20.85
N ILE A 34 3.57 14.43 -20.27
CA ILE A 34 2.65 15.49 -20.72
C ILE A 34 3.26 16.88 -20.44
N ASP A 35 3.91 17.05 -19.30
CA ASP A 35 4.61 18.31 -18.94
C ASP A 35 5.79 18.58 -19.87
N ALA A 36 6.44 17.54 -20.37
CA ALA A 36 7.49 17.62 -21.40
C ALA A 36 6.96 17.81 -22.84
N GLY A 37 5.64 17.97 -23.02
CA GLY A 37 5.02 18.25 -24.32
C GLY A 37 4.39 17.06 -25.05
N ALA A 38 4.36 15.86 -24.46
CA ALA A 38 3.66 14.73 -25.05
C ALA A 38 2.13 14.99 -25.05
N LYS A 39 1.46 14.62 -26.13
CA LYS A 39 0.00 14.69 -26.16
C LYS A 39 -0.59 13.52 -25.36
N PRO A 40 -1.62 13.72 -24.54
CA PRO A 40 -2.20 12.65 -23.72
C PRO A 40 -2.60 11.40 -24.50
N ARG A 41 -3.04 11.55 -25.75
CA ARG A 41 -3.41 10.42 -26.63
C ARG A 41 -2.21 9.55 -27.05
N ASP A 42 -1.00 10.10 -27.03
CA ASP A 42 0.24 9.43 -27.42
C ASP A 42 0.95 8.74 -26.26
N VAL A 43 0.46 8.93 -25.01
CA VAL A 43 0.94 8.26 -23.80
C VAL A 43 0.07 7.03 -23.53
N HIS A 44 0.54 5.85 -23.87
CA HIS A 44 -0.16 4.58 -23.66
C HIS A 44 0.17 4.02 -22.28
N TYR A 45 -0.79 3.33 -21.67
CA TYR A 45 -0.63 2.65 -20.38
C TYR A 45 -1.17 1.23 -20.47
N TYR A 46 -0.39 0.28 -20.00
CA TYR A 46 -0.78 -1.12 -19.87
C TYR A 46 -0.25 -1.69 -18.56
N THR A 47 -1.02 -2.57 -17.94
CA THR A 47 -0.52 -3.41 -16.86
C THR A 47 0.28 -4.58 -17.42
N ILE A 48 1.19 -5.13 -16.62
CA ILE A 48 1.96 -6.32 -17.05
C ILE A 48 1.05 -7.53 -17.33
N ASP A 49 -0.09 -7.64 -16.65
CA ASP A 49 -1.04 -8.73 -16.90
C ASP A 49 -1.75 -8.57 -18.26
N GLN A 50 -2.07 -7.33 -18.67
CA GLN A 50 -2.55 -7.07 -20.04
C GLN A 50 -1.51 -7.46 -21.07
N LEU A 51 -0.24 -7.13 -20.83
CA LEU A 51 0.85 -7.48 -21.73
C LEU A 51 1.01 -8.99 -21.88
N ARG A 52 0.87 -9.75 -20.79
CA ARG A 52 0.90 -11.22 -20.79
C ARG A 52 -0.30 -11.84 -21.51
N ALA A 53 -1.46 -11.19 -21.43
CA ALA A 53 -2.70 -11.68 -22.05
C ALA A 53 -2.87 -11.28 -23.51
N GLU A 54 -2.27 -10.16 -23.94
CA GLU A 54 -2.50 -9.55 -25.24
C GLU A 54 -1.19 -9.33 -26.03
N PRO A 55 -0.73 -10.32 -26.84
CA PRO A 55 0.51 -10.21 -27.62
C PRO A 55 0.59 -8.97 -28.55
N ARG A 56 -0.56 -8.42 -28.96
CA ARG A 56 -0.64 -7.19 -29.77
C ARG A 56 0.03 -5.98 -29.11
N ILE A 57 0.11 -5.95 -27.79
CA ILE A 57 0.75 -4.86 -27.05
C ILE A 57 2.25 -4.81 -27.33
N ILE A 58 2.89 -5.96 -27.52
CA ILE A 58 4.30 -6.03 -27.94
C ILE A 58 4.50 -5.26 -29.26
N GLY A 59 3.61 -5.43 -30.22
CA GLY A 59 3.68 -4.67 -31.48
C GLY A 59 3.46 -3.16 -31.31
N ILE A 60 2.78 -2.72 -30.25
CA ILE A 60 2.68 -1.30 -29.88
C ILE A 60 4.01 -0.82 -29.29
N MET A 61 4.61 -1.61 -28.38
CA MET A 61 5.92 -1.33 -27.79
C MET A 61 7.02 -1.26 -28.85
N ASP A 62 7.00 -2.15 -29.85
CA ASP A 62 7.98 -2.16 -30.95
C ASP A 62 7.99 -0.84 -31.74
N ARG A 63 6.82 -0.19 -31.86
CA ARG A 63 6.63 1.10 -32.57
C ARG A 63 6.69 2.32 -31.64
N ALA A 64 6.93 2.12 -30.32
CA ALA A 64 7.07 3.22 -29.39
C ALA A 64 8.44 3.89 -29.49
N ASP A 65 8.46 5.20 -29.27
CA ASP A 65 9.70 5.99 -29.18
C ASP A 65 10.33 5.87 -27.79
N LEU A 66 9.49 5.69 -26.75
CA LEU A 66 9.91 5.51 -25.37
C LEU A 66 9.03 4.48 -24.67
N ILE A 67 9.67 3.55 -23.97
CA ILE A 67 9.03 2.56 -23.11
C ILE A 67 9.48 2.80 -21.67
N VAL A 68 8.54 2.88 -20.73
CA VAL A 68 8.84 3.08 -19.31
C VAL A 68 8.20 1.95 -18.52
N VAL A 69 9.02 1.21 -17.78
CA VAL A 69 8.57 0.08 -16.94
C VAL A 69 8.69 0.45 -15.47
N VAL A 70 7.56 0.46 -14.78
CA VAL A 70 7.51 0.62 -13.32
C VAL A 70 7.45 -0.77 -12.69
N ALA A 71 8.41 -1.09 -11.83
CA ALA A 71 8.50 -2.41 -11.22
C ALA A 71 8.74 -2.35 -9.71
N GLY A 72 7.95 -3.14 -8.98
CA GLY A 72 8.13 -3.38 -7.56
C GLY A 72 9.05 -4.57 -7.29
N LEU A 73 9.20 -4.89 -6.00
CA LEU A 73 9.87 -6.10 -5.56
C LEU A 73 8.85 -7.24 -5.45
N THR A 74 9.08 -8.34 -6.15
CA THR A 74 8.15 -9.48 -6.11
C THR A 74 8.15 -10.12 -4.73
N VAL A 75 7.01 -10.08 -4.05
CA VAL A 75 6.79 -10.76 -2.78
C VAL A 75 6.16 -12.14 -3.07
N PRO A 76 6.72 -13.25 -2.54
CA PRO A 76 6.11 -14.55 -2.69
C PRO A 76 4.67 -14.58 -2.12
N GLY A 77 3.70 -14.99 -2.93
CA GLY A 77 2.29 -15.03 -2.52
C GLY A 77 1.41 -15.73 -3.56
N ARG A 78 0.14 -15.88 -3.22
CA ARG A 78 -0.88 -16.31 -4.17
C ARG A 78 -1.50 -15.05 -4.79
N TYR A 79 -1.56 -15.00 -6.10
CA TYR A 79 -2.10 -13.88 -6.86
C TYR A 79 -3.34 -14.33 -7.63
N LEU A 80 -4.47 -13.70 -7.37
CA LEU A 80 -5.68 -13.85 -8.16
C LEU A 80 -5.58 -13.00 -9.44
N ASN A 81 -5.21 -11.75 -9.26
CA ASN A 81 -4.95 -10.76 -10.29
C ASN A 81 -3.69 -9.97 -9.93
N ALA A 82 -3.24 -9.09 -10.82
CA ALA A 82 -2.14 -8.17 -10.58
C ALA A 82 -0.84 -8.88 -10.11
N LYS A 83 -0.44 -9.93 -10.87
CA LYS A 83 0.82 -10.61 -10.61
C LYS A 83 1.98 -9.70 -10.99
N PRO A 84 2.86 -9.31 -10.03
CA PRO A 84 3.96 -8.41 -10.30
C PRO A 84 4.87 -8.88 -11.44
N ILE A 85 5.48 -7.93 -12.13
CA ILE A 85 6.52 -8.20 -13.12
C ILE A 85 7.70 -8.90 -12.45
N THR A 86 8.25 -9.89 -13.12
CA THR A 86 9.42 -10.63 -12.65
C THR A 86 10.71 -9.95 -13.12
N ILE A 87 11.80 -10.16 -12.39
CA ILE A 87 13.14 -9.69 -12.79
C ILE A 87 13.53 -10.22 -14.17
N ARG A 88 13.15 -11.47 -14.48
CA ARG A 88 13.38 -12.07 -15.79
C ARG A 88 12.67 -11.30 -16.92
N GLU A 89 11.38 -11.00 -16.74
CA GLU A 89 10.62 -10.21 -17.73
C GLU A 89 11.22 -8.81 -17.92
N VAL A 90 11.69 -8.18 -16.83
CA VAL A 90 12.43 -6.90 -16.92
C VAL A 90 13.70 -7.06 -17.73
N GLY A 91 14.48 -8.12 -17.49
CA GLY A 91 15.68 -8.43 -18.28
C GLY A 91 15.40 -8.65 -19.76
N ASP A 92 14.35 -9.41 -20.07
CA ASP A 92 13.90 -9.66 -21.43
C ASP A 92 13.50 -8.35 -22.16
N PHE A 93 12.85 -7.42 -21.45
CA PHE A 93 12.51 -6.10 -22.00
C PHE A 93 13.74 -5.22 -22.21
N ILE A 94 14.68 -5.18 -21.26
CA ILE A 94 15.93 -4.43 -21.41
C ILE A 94 16.71 -4.95 -22.63
N ALA A 95 16.85 -6.27 -22.76
CA ALA A 95 17.55 -6.89 -23.89
C ALA A 95 16.90 -6.57 -25.25
N ARG A 96 15.55 -6.51 -25.29
CA ARG A 96 14.82 -6.25 -26.53
C ARG A 96 14.80 -4.76 -26.93
N TYR A 97 14.68 -3.85 -25.94
CA TYR A 97 14.37 -2.45 -26.20
C TYR A 97 15.48 -1.46 -25.86
N ASN A 98 16.53 -1.93 -25.20
CA ASN A 98 17.75 -1.24 -24.78
C ASN A 98 17.69 0.32 -24.80
N GLU A 99 17.93 0.96 -25.96
CA GLU A 99 18.05 2.42 -26.07
C GLU A 99 16.74 3.18 -25.82
N LYS A 100 15.59 2.55 -25.99
CA LYS A 100 14.27 3.19 -25.84
C LYS A 100 13.49 2.77 -24.59
N ILE A 101 14.11 2.03 -23.69
CA ILE A 101 13.49 1.63 -22.42
C ILE A 101 14.10 2.36 -21.24
N LEU A 102 13.25 2.73 -20.27
CA LEU A 102 13.64 3.13 -18.94
C LEU A 102 12.90 2.25 -17.92
N VAL A 103 13.59 1.79 -16.91
CA VAL A 103 13.06 0.94 -15.85
C VAL A 103 13.28 1.62 -14.50
N GLY A 104 12.33 1.52 -13.58
CA GLY A 104 12.52 2.06 -12.23
C GLY A 104 11.41 1.65 -11.27
N GLY A 105 11.39 2.30 -10.13
CA GLY A 105 10.56 1.94 -8.99
C GLY A 105 11.35 1.13 -7.94
N PRO A 106 10.70 0.47 -6.98
CA PRO A 106 11.37 -0.26 -5.91
C PRO A 106 12.31 -1.37 -6.38
N ILE A 107 12.16 -1.89 -7.60
CA ILE A 107 13.04 -2.91 -8.18
C ILE A 107 14.53 -2.48 -8.22
N ARG A 108 14.80 -1.17 -8.27
CA ARG A 108 16.16 -0.61 -8.23
C ARG A 108 16.99 -1.05 -7.02
N LEU A 109 16.31 -1.42 -5.92
CA LEU A 109 16.94 -1.91 -4.69
C LEU A 109 17.35 -3.39 -4.77
N SER A 110 16.98 -4.09 -5.83
CA SER A 110 17.41 -5.49 -6.06
C SER A 110 18.85 -5.55 -6.54
N HIS A 111 19.57 -6.60 -6.15
CA HIS A 111 20.99 -6.82 -6.47
C HIS A 111 21.24 -7.66 -7.72
N GLU A 112 20.19 -7.97 -8.47
CA GLU A 112 20.31 -8.75 -9.69
C GLU A 112 21.14 -8.01 -10.75
N SER A 113 22.06 -8.73 -11.38
CA SER A 113 23.02 -8.15 -12.33
C SER A 113 22.35 -7.48 -13.53
N VAL A 114 21.20 -8.00 -13.96
CA VAL A 114 20.40 -7.44 -15.07
C VAL A 114 19.92 -6.01 -14.79
N LEU A 115 19.81 -5.62 -13.53
CA LEU A 115 19.39 -4.29 -13.09
C LEU A 115 20.53 -3.28 -12.96
N ARG A 116 21.77 -3.68 -13.31
CA ARG A 116 22.93 -2.76 -13.42
C ARG A 116 23.02 -2.07 -14.76
N SER A 117 21.99 -2.20 -15.59
CA SER A 117 21.91 -1.55 -16.90
C SER A 117 21.69 -0.04 -16.74
N GLU A 118 22.28 0.74 -17.64
CA GLU A 118 22.04 2.19 -17.74
C GLU A 118 20.57 2.54 -17.97
N CYS A 119 19.74 1.59 -18.42
CA CYS A 119 18.29 1.77 -18.55
C CYS A 119 17.55 1.85 -17.20
N VAL A 120 18.18 1.43 -16.09
CA VAL A 120 17.56 1.41 -14.77
C VAL A 120 17.82 2.73 -14.03
N ALA A 121 16.75 3.40 -13.63
CA ALA A 121 16.85 4.63 -12.84
C ALA A 121 17.26 4.31 -11.40
N GLU A 122 18.32 4.92 -10.92
CA GLU A 122 18.79 4.81 -9.54
C GLU A 122 17.99 5.68 -8.57
N LYS A 123 17.35 6.75 -9.07
CA LYS A 123 16.51 7.69 -8.32
C LYS A 123 15.08 7.70 -8.85
N ASP A 124 14.52 8.87 -9.12
CA ASP A 124 13.13 8.99 -9.55
C ASP A 124 12.96 8.81 -11.06
N LEU A 125 12.29 7.73 -11.44
CA LEU A 125 12.05 7.38 -12.84
C LEU A 125 11.29 8.46 -13.60
N GLU A 126 10.29 9.10 -12.96
CA GLU A 126 9.52 10.20 -13.53
C GLU A 126 10.38 11.44 -13.83
N ALA A 127 11.37 11.73 -12.98
CA ALA A 127 12.32 12.83 -13.21
C ALA A 127 13.24 12.51 -14.40
N ARG A 128 13.73 11.28 -14.47
CA ARG A 128 14.57 10.82 -15.58
C ARG A 128 13.81 10.82 -16.91
N VAL A 129 12.54 10.41 -16.90
CA VAL A 129 11.65 10.48 -18.08
C VAL A 129 11.50 11.94 -18.53
N PHE A 130 11.23 12.86 -17.62
CA PHE A 130 11.09 14.28 -17.94
C PHE A 130 12.37 14.86 -18.55
N ASP A 131 13.53 14.59 -17.94
CA ASP A 131 14.82 15.10 -18.42
C ASP A 131 15.18 14.54 -19.80
N ARG A 132 14.95 13.24 -20.04
CA ARG A 132 15.14 12.61 -21.36
C ARG A 132 14.30 13.27 -22.46
N LEU A 133 13.05 13.65 -22.14
CA LEU A 133 12.12 14.24 -23.11
C LEU A 133 12.35 15.73 -23.34
N THR A 134 13.02 16.41 -22.44
CA THR A 134 13.33 17.85 -22.55
C THR A 134 14.77 18.11 -22.98
N GLU A 135 15.49 17.08 -23.43
CA GLU A 135 16.89 17.15 -23.87
C GLU A 135 17.87 17.71 -22.83
N LYS A 136 17.49 17.72 -21.57
CA LYS A 136 18.40 17.98 -20.46
C LYS A 136 19.29 16.76 -20.27
N SER A 137 20.55 16.97 -19.88
CA SER A 137 21.47 15.86 -19.57
C SER A 137 20.78 14.82 -18.72
N GLU A 138 20.73 13.55 -19.15
CA GLU A 138 20.11 12.44 -18.42
C GLU A 138 20.84 12.19 -17.10
N THR A 139 20.57 13.00 -16.10
CA THR A 139 21.10 12.80 -14.75
C THR A 139 20.06 12.10 -13.91
N ASP A 140 20.44 10.99 -13.29
CA ASP A 140 19.63 10.38 -12.26
C ASP A 140 19.50 11.34 -11.06
N ARG A 141 18.34 11.92 -10.87
CA ARG A 141 18.05 12.89 -9.82
C ARG A 141 16.73 12.60 -9.10
N TRP A 142 16.63 13.14 -7.93
CA TRP A 142 15.36 13.20 -7.23
C TRP A 142 14.44 14.24 -7.85
N ARG A 143 13.16 13.93 -7.94
CA ARG A 143 12.11 14.86 -8.37
C ARG A 143 11.97 16.01 -7.37
N ARG A 144 11.57 17.18 -7.86
CA ARG A 144 11.28 18.36 -7.06
C ARG A 144 9.80 18.37 -6.65
N THR A 145 9.49 19.00 -5.52
CA THR A 145 8.09 19.15 -5.04
C THR A 145 7.23 19.89 -6.08
N SER A 146 7.75 20.92 -6.73
CA SER A 146 7.06 21.65 -7.80
C SER A 146 6.79 20.82 -9.06
N GLU A 147 7.58 19.79 -9.32
CA GLU A 147 7.36 18.84 -10.41
C GLU A 147 6.20 17.91 -10.09
N ILE A 148 6.17 17.35 -8.87
CA ILE A 148 5.07 16.47 -8.45
C ILE A 148 3.74 17.21 -8.46
N LYS A 149 3.71 18.45 -8.00
CA LYS A 149 2.53 19.31 -8.09
C LYS A 149 1.92 19.30 -9.50
N ARG A 150 2.74 19.48 -10.52
CA ARG A 150 2.28 19.51 -11.92
C ARG A 150 1.99 18.12 -12.47
N TRP A 151 2.89 17.15 -12.20
CA TRP A 151 2.80 15.82 -12.80
C TRP A 151 1.64 15.01 -12.24
N SER A 152 1.34 15.13 -10.94
CA SER A 152 0.22 14.43 -10.31
C SER A 152 -1.13 14.83 -10.92
N VAL A 153 -1.30 16.11 -11.23
CA VAL A 153 -2.53 16.64 -11.87
C VAL A 153 -2.57 16.28 -13.36
N LYS A 154 -1.48 16.55 -14.12
CA LYS A 154 -1.43 16.27 -15.57
C LYS A 154 -1.58 14.79 -15.90
N GLY A 155 -1.06 13.90 -15.02
CA GLY A 155 -1.11 12.46 -15.22
C GLY A 155 -2.38 11.78 -14.70
N ALA A 156 -3.29 12.51 -14.05
CA ALA A 156 -4.46 11.92 -13.40
C ALA A 156 -5.33 11.10 -14.36
N GLN A 157 -5.56 11.57 -15.58
CA GLN A 157 -6.43 10.91 -16.57
C GLN A 157 -5.94 9.53 -17.02
N ILE A 158 -4.67 9.14 -16.73
CA ILE A 158 -4.14 7.83 -17.14
C ILE A 158 -4.91 6.67 -16.50
N ILE A 159 -5.57 6.90 -15.35
CA ILE A 159 -6.37 5.90 -14.64
C ILE A 159 -7.48 5.30 -15.51
N GLN A 160 -8.02 6.08 -16.46
CA GLN A 160 -9.08 5.64 -17.38
C GLN A 160 -8.62 4.52 -18.32
N ARG A 161 -7.30 4.30 -18.44
CA ARG A 161 -6.71 3.22 -19.24
C ARG A 161 -6.44 1.95 -18.43
N HIS A 162 -6.65 2.00 -17.11
CA HIS A 162 -6.48 0.83 -16.26
C HIS A 162 -7.60 -0.20 -16.52
N PRO A 163 -7.30 -1.53 -16.64
CA PRO A 163 -8.29 -2.54 -17.01
C PRO A 163 -9.44 -2.70 -16.01
N HIS A 164 -9.28 -2.23 -14.79
CA HIS A 164 -10.31 -2.26 -13.75
C HIS A 164 -11.01 -0.91 -13.54
N PHE A 165 -10.70 0.11 -14.34
CA PHE A 165 -11.41 1.39 -14.26
C PHE A 165 -12.93 1.19 -14.46
N PRO A 166 -13.82 1.86 -13.69
CA PRO A 166 -13.54 2.89 -12.66
C PRO A 166 -13.29 2.34 -11.24
N HIS A 167 -13.28 1.01 -11.04
CA HIS A 167 -13.23 0.34 -9.75
C HIS A 167 -11.78 0.06 -9.33
N ILE A 168 -10.96 1.12 -9.25
CA ILE A 168 -9.56 1.04 -8.86
C ILE A 168 -9.26 1.95 -7.67
N MET A 169 -8.42 1.48 -6.77
CA MET A 169 -7.86 2.26 -5.67
C MET A 169 -6.72 3.14 -6.19
N CYS A 170 -6.84 4.45 -6.05
CA CYS A 170 -5.77 5.40 -6.35
C CYS A 170 -4.98 5.72 -5.09
N GLU A 171 -3.70 5.36 -5.06
CA GLU A 171 -2.84 5.72 -3.94
C GLU A 171 -2.33 7.16 -4.06
N ILE A 172 -2.38 7.90 -2.97
CA ILE A 172 -1.97 9.30 -2.85
C ILE A 172 -0.75 9.38 -1.94
N GLU A 173 0.33 9.96 -2.43
CA GLU A 173 1.53 10.25 -1.65
C GLU A 173 1.40 11.61 -0.98
N THR A 174 1.60 11.68 0.35
CA THR A 174 1.65 12.93 1.11
C THR A 174 3.07 13.41 1.34
N TYR A 175 3.97 12.50 1.68
CA TYR A 175 5.41 12.74 1.80
C TYR A 175 6.18 11.43 1.62
N ARG A 176 7.48 11.52 1.45
CA ARG A 176 8.42 10.40 1.41
C ARG A 176 9.68 10.69 2.22
N GLY A 177 10.45 9.67 2.50
CA GLY A 177 11.62 9.74 3.37
C GLY A 177 11.24 9.70 4.85
N CYS A 178 12.02 8.98 5.65
CA CYS A 178 11.76 8.87 7.07
C CYS A 178 12.11 10.17 7.79
N PRO A 179 11.17 10.77 8.55
CA PRO A 179 11.43 12.03 9.26
C PRO A 179 12.20 11.85 10.57
N ARG A 180 12.50 10.63 10.99
CA ARG A 180 13.19 10.32 12.25
C ARG A 180 14.70 10.36 12.07
N GLU A 181 15.43 10.69 13.15
CA GLU A 181 16.90 10.70 13.17
C GLU A 181 17.48 9.27 13.22
N ARG A 182 16.85 8.39 14.01
CA ARG A 182 17.26 7.00 14.12
C ARG A 182 16.39 6.12 13.25
N HIS A 183 17.01 5.45 12.30
CA HIS A 183 16.32 4.62 11.32
C HIS A 183 16.40 3.13 11.67
N CYS A 184 15.34 2.40 11.37
CA CYS A 184 15.34 0.95 11.49
C CYS A 184 16.36 0.32 10.53
N SER A 185 17.07 -0.72 10.98
CA SER A 185 18.21 -1.33 10.26
C SER A 185 17.87 -1.87 8.86
N PHE A 186 16.62 -2.18 8.59
CA PHE A 186 16.13 -2.79 7.34
C PHE A 186 15.40 -1.80 6.42
N CYS A 187 15.10 -0.58 6.91
CA CYS A 187 14.19 0.32 6.23
C CYS A 187 14.86 1.03 5.05
N THR A 188 14.16 1.11 3.93
CA THR A 188 14.61 1.79 2.72
C THR A 188 14.11 3.24 2.61
N GLU A 189 13.19 3.67 3.49
CA GLU A 189 12.68 5.05 3.48
C GLU A 189 13.77 6.12 3.70
N PRO A 190 14.80 5.89 4.54
CA PRO A 190 15.91 6.83 4.67
C PRO A 190 16.76 7.03 3.42
N LEU A 191 16.64 6.14 2.44
CA LEU A 191 17.33 6.27 1.15
C LEU A 191 16.71 7.36 0.26
N TYR A 192 15.51 7.83 0.60
CA TYR A 192 14.84 8.95 -0.08
C TYR A 192 15.06 10.24 0.71
N PRO A 193 15.30 11.38 0.04
CA PRO A 193 15.29 12.67 0.70
C PRO A 193 13.90 12.92 1.28
N HIS A 194 13.85 13.42 2.51
CA HIS A 194 12.57 13.80 3.10
C HIS A 194 11.95 14.94 2.29
N SER A 195 10.75 14.73 1.81
CA SER A 195 10.03 15.70 0.98
C SER A 195 8.53 15.60 1.24
N SER A 196 7.96 16.64 1.82
CA SER A 196 6.55 16.77 2.15
C SER A 196 5.84 17.65 1.13
N ARG A 197 4.69 17.19 0.62
CA ARG A 197 3.85 17.95 -0.30
C ARG A 197 2.98 18.95 0.45
N GLU A 198 2.60 20.05 -0.20
CA GLU A 198 1.60 20.95 0.36
C GLU A 198 0.21 20.32 0.34
N ILE A 199 -0.63 20.69 1.32
CA ILE A 199 -1.98 20.13 1.45
C ILE A 199 -2.79 20.38 0.19
N ASP A 200 -2.72 21.63 -0.34
CA ASP A 200 -3.44 22.01 -1.55
C ASP A 200 -2.97 21.21 -2.77
N ASP A 201 -1.68 20.88 -2.88
CA ASP A 201 -1.15 20.07 -3.98
C ASP A 201 -1.65 18.62 -3.93
N VAL A 202 -1.86 18.07 -2.73
CA VAL A 202 -2.48 16.75 -2.53
C VAL A 202 -3.97 16.79 -2.88
N VAL A 203 -4.67 17.83 -2.45
CA VAL A 203 -6.10 18.03 -2.73
C VAL A 203 -6.35 18.24 -4.23
N ASP A 204 -5.46 18.98 -4.92
CA ASP A 204 -5.55 19.19 -6.37
C ASP A 204 -5.34 17.88 -7.15
N GLU A 205 -4.44 17.00 -6.72
CA GLU A 205 -4.30 15.67 -7.29
C GLU A 205 -5.57 14.84 -7.12
N VAL A 206 -6.16 14.83 -5.91
CA VAL A 206 -7.42 14.11 -5.64
C VAL A 206 -8.54 14.67 -6.51
N ARG A 207 -8.65 15.98 -6.67
CA ARG A 207 -9.63 16.63 -7.55
C ARG A 207 -9.47 16.15 -8.99
N ALA A 208 -8.26 16.21 -9.53
CA ALA A 208 -7.97 15.79 -10.90
C ALA A 208 -8.28 14.29 -11.14
N LEU A 209 -7.99 13.44 -10.15
CA LEU A 209 -8.34 12.02 -10.20
C LEU A 209 -9.86 11.82 -10.12
N TYR A 210 -10.55 12.53 -9.24
CA TYR A 210 -11.99 12.47 -9.11
C TYR A 210 -12.73 12.91 -10.38
N GLU A 211 -12.28 14.01 -10.99
CA GLU A 211 -12.78 14.50 -12.29
C GLU A 211 -12.48 13.50 -13.41
N SER A 212 -11.39 12.75 -13.31
CA SER A 212 -11.06 11.64 -14.21
C SER A 212 -11.86 10.36 -13.94
N GLY A 213 -12.73 10.33 -12.92
CA GLY A 213 -13.63 9.22 -12.60
C GLY A 213 -13.23 8.35 -11.41
N ALA A 214 -12.12 8.65 -10.70
CA ALA A 214 -11.75 7.93 -9.49
C ALA A 214 -12.77 8.15 -8.36
N ARG A 215 -13.02 7.09 -7.57
CA ARG A 215 -13.90 7.12 -6.39
C ARG A 215 -13.30 6.43 -5.17
N TYR A 216 -12.12 5.82 -5.31
CA TYR A 216 -11.47 5.01 -4.28
C TYR A 216 -10.05 5.54 -4.07
N PHE A 217 -9.73 5.97 -2.85
CA PHE A 217 -8.47 6.61 -2.52
C PHE A 217 -7.83 5.97 -1.30
N ARG A 218 -6.50 5.84 -1.32
CA ARG A 218 -5.67 5.46 -0.19
C ARG A 218 -4.61 6.53 0.01
N ILE A 219 -4.56 7.14 1.21
CA ILE A 219 -3.45 8.01 1.60
C ILE A 219 -2.30 7.11 2.04
N GLY A 220 -1.36 6.88 1.14
CA GLY A 220 -0.26 5.92 1.30
C GLY A 220 1.10 6.52 0.96
N ARG A 221 2.09 5.65 0.77
CA ARG A 221 3.46 5.99 0.38
C ARG A 221 4.25 6.84 1.39
N GLN A 222 3.71 7.17 2.53
CA GLN A 222 4.42 7.76 3.65
C GLN A 222 4.70 6.71 4.74
N PRO A 223 5.80 6.84 5.51
CA PRO A 223 6.10 5.91 6.60
C PRO A 223 5.17 6.07 7.83
N ASP A 224 4.59 7.27 8.02
CA ASP A 224 3.74 7.60 9.16
C ASP A 224 2.82 8.77 8.84
N LEU A 225 1.53 8.54 8.65
CA LEU A 225 0.57 9.59 8.31
C LEU A 225 0.45 10.66 9.40
N PHE A 226 0.60 10.29 10.68
CA PHE A 226 0.49 11.22 11.80
C PHE A 226 1.63 12.24 11.82
N SER A 227 2.75 11.94 11.14
CA SER A 227 3.88 12.86 10.99
C SER A 227 3.78 13.77 9.75
N TYR A 228 2.69 13.72 8.98
CA TYR A 228 2.51 14.60 7.83
C TYR A 228 2.27 16.05 8.30
N LYS A 229 3.03 17.00 7.72
CA LYS A 229 3.01 18.44 8.12
C LYS A 229 3.21 18.67 9.62
N ARG A 230 4.03 17.83 10.24
CA ARG A 230 4.41 17.95 11.65
C ARG A 230 4.92 19.35 11.99
N ILE A 231 4.75 19.75 13.24
CA ILE A 231 5.27 20.99 13.79
C ILE A 231 6.68 20.73 14.33
N GLU A 232 7.67 21.46 13.87
CA GLU A 232 9.03 21.40 14.42
C GLU A 232 9.06 22.07 15.79
N THR A 233 9.74 21.45 16.75
CA THR A 233 9.90 21.93 18.13
C THR A 233 11.37 21.93 18.51
N ASN A 234 11.73 22.59 19.62
CA ASN A 234 13.11 22.58 20.11
C ASN A 234 13.63 21.18 20.50
N SER A 235 12.75 20.22 20.76
CA SER A 235 13.09 18.86 21.19
C SER A 235 12.79 17.81 20.11
N GLY A 236 12.55 18.21 18.84
CA GLY A 236 12.18 17.32 17.75
C GLY A 236 10.96 17.82 17.00
N PHE A 237 9.94 16.99 16.85
CA PHE A 237 8.70 17.39 16.17
C PHE A 237 7.48 16.86 16.93
N LYS A 238 6.33 17.44 16.66
CA LYS A 238 5.04 16.91 17.12
C LYS A 238 4.03 16.86 15.97
N PRO A 239 3.08 15.89 15.98
CA PRO A 239 1.99 15.84 15.01
C PRO A 239 1.16 17.12 14.98
N ASP A 240 0.62 17.46 13.80
CA ASP A 240 -0.30 18.58 13.62
C ASP A 240 -1.72 18.10 13.30
N PRO A 241 -2.63 17.99 14.27
CA PRO A 241 -4.02 17.60 14.04
C PRO A 241 -4.75 18.53 13.06
N THR A 242 -4.41 19.83 13.08
CA THR A 242 -5.02 20.83 12.19
C THR A 242 -4.65 20.58 10.74
N ALA A 243 -3.40 20.19 10.46
CA ALA A 243 -2.97 19.85 9.11
C ALA A 243 -3.70 18.61 8.57
N ILE A 244 -3.86 17.59 9.41
CA ILE A 244 -4.60 16.37 9.04
C ILE A 244 -6.08 16.70 8.79
N GLU A 245 -6.71 17.52 9.63
CA GLU A 245 -8.09 17.94 9.38
C GLU A 245 -8.25 18.73 8.08
N LYS A 246 -7.34 19.66 7.80
CA LYS A 246 -7.33 20.40 6.53
C LYS A 246 -7.20 19.45 5.33
N LEU A 247 -6.32 18.46 5.41
CA LEU A 247 -6.12 17.46 4.36
C LEU A 247 -7.41 16.67 4.10
N TYR A 248 -7.95 16.01 5.11
CA TYR A 248 -9.13 15.15 4.96
C TYR A 248 -10.38 15.93 4.52
N ARG A 249 -10.61 17.10 5.12
CA ARG A 249 -11.68 18.00 4.72
C ARG A 249 -11.50 18.50 3.28
N GLY A 250 -10.28 18.82 2.88
CA GLY A 250 -9.93 19.20 1.51
C GLY A 250 -10.23 18.07 0.52
N ILE A 251 -9.86 16.84 0.83
CA ILE A 251 -10.14 15.66 0.02
C ILE A 251 -11.65 15.45 -0.15
N ARG A 252 -12.43 15.50 0.94
CA ARG A 252 -13.91 15.37 0.86
C ARG A 252 -14.57 16.44 0.03
N ARG A 253 -14.05 17.67 0.07
CA ARG A 253 -14.56 18.77 -0.79
C ARG A 253 -14.18 18.57 -2.25
N ALA A 254 -12.97 18.07 -2.52
CA ALA A 254 -12.48 17.81 -3.88
C ALA A 254 -13.15 16.60 -4.53
N ALA A 255 -13.56 15.61 -3.72
CA ALA A 255 -14.17 14.36 -4.14
C ALA A 255 -15.43 14.04 -3.30
N PRO A 256 -16.55 14.78 -3.47
CA PRO A 256 -17.72 14.67 -2.59
C PRO A 256 -18.40 13.30 -2.63
N GLU A 257 -18.37 12.61 -3.77
CA GLU A 257 -18.95 11.27 -3.95
C GLU A 257 -17.91 10.15 -3.90
N LEU A 258 -16.77 10.37 -3.23
CA LEU A 258 -15.82 9.28 -3.04
C LEU A 258 -16.46 8.13 -2.26
N LYS A 259 -16.14 6.91 -2.67
CA LYS A 259 -16.67 5.68 -2.05
C LYS A 259 -15.74 5.10 -1.00
N VAL A 260 -14.44 5.28 -1.18
CA VAL A 260 -13.44 4.82 -0.21
C VAL A 260 -12.36 5.89 -0.05
N LEU A 261 -12.07 6.18 1.20
CA LEU A 261 -10.92 6.98 1.63
C LEU A 261 -10.28 6.26 2.81
N HIS A 262 -9.14 5.63 2.58
CA HIS A 262 -8.40 4.89 3.59
C HIS A 262 -7.02 5.48 3.80
N MET A 263 -6.48 5.26 4.99
CA MET A 263 -5.07 5.50 5.30
C MET A 263 -4.23 4.23 5.07
N ASP A 264 -2.92 4.34 5.28
CA ASP A 264 -1.98 3.21 5.25
C ASP A 264 -1.10 3.22 6.51
N ASN A 265 0.18 3.56 6.40
CA ASN A 265 1.16 3.40 7.46
C ASN A 265 1.00 4.40 8.61
N LEU A 266 1.20 3.89 9.81
CA LEU A 266 1.24 4.62 11.07
C LEU A 266 2.41 4.12 11.92
N ASN A 267 3.20 5.03 12.49
CA ASN A 267 4.24 4.66 13.45
C ASN A 267 3.66 4.65 14.88
N PRO A 268 3.60 3.50 15.56
CA PRO A 268 3.04 3.42 16.89
C PRO A 268 3.82 4.25 17.93
N ALA A 269 5.12 4.50 17.72
CA ALA A 269 5.89 5.38 18.62
C ALA A 269 5.38 6.83 18.61
N THR A 270 4.86 7.32 17.47
CA THR A 270 4.25 8.64 17.39
C THR A 270 3.02 8.75 18.31
N ILE A 271 2.21 7.68 18.42
CA ILE A 271 1.06 7.64 19.32
C ILE A 271 1.50 7.75 20.78
N ILE A 272 2.60 7.09 21.13
CA ILE A 272 3.08 7.05 22.53
C ILE A 272 3.76 8.36 22.92
N GLU A 273 4.50 8.95 22.01
CA GLU A 273 5.16 10.25 22.23
C GLU A 273 4.14 11.41 22.34
N TYR A 274 3.04 11.32 21.56
CA TYR A 274 2.03 12.38 21.43
C TYR A 274 0.59 11.80 21.48
N PRO A 275 0.14 11.27 22.62
CA PRO A 275 -1.12 10.54 22.71
C PRO A 275 -2.36 11.42 22.46
N ASP A 276 -2.33 12.68 22.90
CA ASP A 276 -3.48 13.59 22.74
C ASP A 276 -3.63 14.05 21.29
N GLU A 277 -2.55 14.49 20.65
CA GLU A 277 -2.54 14.84 19.23
C GLU A 277 -2.91 13.63 18.35
N SER A 278 -2.41 12.45 18.70
CA SER A 278 -2.70 11.20 17.99
C SER A 278 -4.18 10.81 18.10
N ARG A 279 -4.78 11.00 19.28
CA ARG A 279 -6.22 10.77 19.49
C ARG A 279 -7.08 11.74 18.68
N GLU A 280 -6.70 13.01 18.63
CA GLU A 280 -7.38 14.03 17.84
C GLU A 280 -7.28 13.72 16.35
N ILE A 281 -6.10 13.32 15.86
CA ILE A 281 -5.88 12.88 14.48
C ILE A 281 -6.73 11.65 14.15
N ALA A 282 -6.73 10.63 15.02
CA ALA A 282 -7.52 9.41 14.81
C ALA A 282 -9.03 9.72 14.72
N LYS A 283 -9.56 10.59 15.61
CA LYS A 283 -10.95 11.07 15.55
C LYS A 283 -11.23 11.82 14.23
N THR A 284 -10.31 12.64 13.78
CA THR A 284 -10.43 13.35 12.50
C THR A 284 -10.48 12.36 11.34
N ILE A 285 -9.62 11.34 11.34
CA ILE A 285 -9.63 10.29 10.32
C ILE A 285 -10.99 9.60 10.30
N VAL A 286 -11.47 9.10 11.44
CA VAL A 286 -12.78 8.42 11.56
C VAL A 286 -13.94 9.31 11.12
N LYS A 287 -13.85 10.61 11.32
CA LYS A 287 -14.88 11.59 10.86
C LYS A 287 -14.97 11.70 9.34
N TYR A 288 -13.86 11.54 8.62
CA TYR A 288 -13.79 11.85 7.18
C TYR A 288 -13.50 10.64 6.30
N HIS A 289 -12.95 9.56 6.82
CA HIS A 289 -12.63 8.35 6.07
C HIS A 289 -13.88 7.51 5.73
N THR A 290 -13.70 6.27 5.35
CA THR A 290 -14.75 5.28 5.18
C THR A 290 -14.45 4.03 5.99
N PRO A 291 -15.48 3.30 6.50
CA PRO A 291 -15.29 2.14 7.37
C PRO A 291 -14.46 1.02 6.74
N GLY A 292 -13.87 0.19 7.58
CA GLY A 292 -13.00 -0.91 7.17
C GLY A 292 -11.55 -0.51 6.94
N ASP A 293 -11.18 0.70 7.37
CA ASP A 293 -9.83 1.24 7.27
C ASP A 293 -8.86 0.59 8.26
N VAL A 294 -7.57 0.65 7.97
CA VAL A 294 -6.52 0.00 8.76
C VAL A 294 -5.32 0.91 8.97
N ALA A 295 -5.06 1.25 10.22
CA ALA A 295 -3.82 1.89 10.63
C ALA A 295 -2.70 0.84 10.72
N ALA A 296 -1.91 0.69 9.65
CA ALA A 296 -0.87 -0.33 9.58
C ALA A 296 0.38 0.10 10.36
N MET A 297 0.60 -0.51 11.53
CA MET A 297 1.67 -0.19 12.46
C MET A 297 2.93 -1.02 12.21
N GLY A 298 4.07 -0.35 12.07
CA GLY A 298 5.40 -0.98 12.03
C GLY A 298 5.88 -1.32 13.44
N VAL A 299 5.55 -2.51 13.94
CA VAL A 299 6.03 -3.03 15.24
C VAL A 299 7.30 -3.86 15.05
N GLU A 300 7.31 -4.68 14.03
CA GLU A 300 8.38 -5.55 13.52
C GLU A 300 8.78 -6.66 14.48
N SER A 301 8.99 -6.39 15.76
CA SER A 301 9.29 -7.38 16.80
C SER A 301 8.94 -6.86 18.19
N SER A 302 8.58 -7.78 19.09
CA SER A 302 8.41 -7.53 20.51
C SER A 302 9.57 -8.10 21.38
N ASP A 303 10.59 -8.67 20.75
CA ASP A 303 11.80 -9.15 21.44
C ASP A 303 12.71 -7.96 21.78
N PRO A 304 13.02 -7.69 23.06
CA PRO A 304 13.85 -6.55 23.46
C PRO A 304 15.22 -6.51 22.80
N ARG A 305 15.83 -7.68 22.56
CA ARG A 305 17.11 -7.76 21.87
C ARG A 305 17.01 -7.35 20.40
N VAL A 306 15.97 -7.83 19.69
CA VAL A 306 15.72 -7.48 18.30
C VAL A 306 15.40 -5.99 18.19
N ILE A 307 14.57 -5.46 19.10
CA ILE A 307 14.25 -4.03 19.17
C ILE A 307 15.52 -3.19 19.24
N HIS A 308 16.39 -3.49 20.18
CA HIS A 308 17.64 -2.76 20.40
C HIS A 308 18.58 -2.87 19.18
N GLU A 309 18.85 -4.10 18.69
CA GLU A 309 19.83 -4.34 17.63
C GLU A 309 19.41 -3.81 16.25
N ASN A 310 18.13 -3.47 16.06
CA ASN A 310 17.59 -2.95 14.79
C ASN A 310 17.03 -1.52 14.88
N ASN A 311 17.28 -0.81 15.96
CA ASN A 311 16.76 0.54 16.21
C ASN A 311 15.23 0.63 16.06
N LEU A 312 14.50 -0.41 16.50
CA LEU A 312 13.04 -0.34 16.58
C LEU A 312 12.68 0.57 17.75
N GLN A 313 11.60 1.32 17.62
CA GLN A 313 11.34 2.47 18.50
C GLN A 313 10.24 2.23 19.52
N ILE A 314 9.71 1.00 19.58
CA ILE A 314 8.58 0.70 20.43
C ILE A 314 8.75 -0.64 21.14
N TYR A 315 8.39 -0.68 22.42
CA TYR A 315 8.36 -1.87 23.27
C TYR A 315 6.95 -2.44 23.39
N PRO A 316 6.79 -3.73 23.80
CA PRO A 316 5.50 -4.41 23.82
C PRO A 316 4.38 -3.67 24.58
N GLU A 317 4.71 -3.08 25.73
CA GLU A 317 3.73 -2.34 26.54
C GLU A 317 3.17 -1.12 25.79
N ASP A 318 4.04 -0.43 25.09
CA ASP A 318 3.66 0.75 24.33
C ASP A 318 2.92 0.38 23.04
N VAL A 319 3.25 -0.77 22.42
CA VAL A 319 2.42 -1.31 21.32
C VAL A 319 0.98 -1.53 21.77
N ILE A 320 0.78 -2.12 22.96
CA ILE A 320 -0.56 -2.34 23.52
C ILE A 320 -1.30 -1.00 23.70
N LYS A 321 -0.66 0.01 24.29
CA LYS A 321 -1.27 1.35 24.45
C LYS A 321 -1.63 2.00 23.10
N ALA A 322 -0.76 1.87 22.09
CA ALA A 322 -1.05 2.38 20.77
C ALA A 322 -2.25 1.67 20.13
N VAL A 323 -2.36 0.35 20.30
CA VAL A 323 -3.50 -0.45 19.86
C VAL A 323 -4.77 -0.04 20.63
N GLU A 324 -4.69 0.17 21.95
CA GLU A 324 -5.80 0.64 22.79
C GLU A 324 -6.36 1.98 22.28
N LEU A 325 -5.50 2.96 21.98
CA LEU A 325 -5.92 4.28 21.49
C LEU A 325 -6.69 4.16 20.17
N ILE A 326 -6.20 3.39 19.21
CA ILE A 326 -6.90 3.22 17.92
C ILE A 326 -8.20 2.45 18.09
N ASN A 327 -8.25 1.42 18.95
CA ASN A 327 -9.49 0.70 19.26
C ASN A 327 -10.53 1.61 19.93
N GLU A 328 -10.11 2.47 20.89
CA GLU A 328 -10.98 3.44 21.55
C GLU A 328 -11.73 4.31 20.53
N VAL A 329 -11.04 4.75 19.48
CA VAL A 329 -11.57 5.69 18.50
C VAL A 329 -12.32 4.98 17.37
N GLY A 330 -11.83 3.81 16.93
CA GLY A 330 -12.22 3.24 15.63
C GLY A 330 -12.87 1.86 15.67
N SER A 331 -13.12 1.24 16.84
CA SER A 331 -13.71 -0.10 16.93
C SER A 331 -15.22 -0.15 16.66
N MET A 332 -15.91 0.99 16.61
CA MET A 332 -17.33 1.03 16.26
C MET A 332 -17.55 0.50 14.84
N ARG A 333 -18.65 -0.25 14.67
CA ARG A 333 -19.02 -0.82 13.38
C ARG A 333 -19.60 0.26 12.47
N GLY A 334 -19.01 0.40 11.29
CA GLY A 334 -19.47 1.30 10.26
C GLY A 334 -20.54 0.71 9.34
N GLU A 335 -21.01 1.52 8.43
CA GLU A 335 -22.14 1.22 7.54
C GLU A 335 -21.89 0.09 6.53
N ASN A 336 -20.60 -0.22 6.21
CA ASN A 336 -20.21 -1.26 5.28
C ASN A 336 -20.07 -2.66 5.93
N GLY A 337 -20.39 -2.77 7.23
CA GLY A 337 -20.34 -4.01 8.01
C GLY A 337 -19.03 -4.27 8.74
N LEU A 338 -17.99 -3.44 8.55
CA LEU A 338 -16.72 -3.53 9.26
C LEU A 338 -16.55 -2.38 10.27
N PRO A 339 -15.68 -2.53 11.29
CA PRO A 339 -15.30 -1.41 12.15
C PRO A 339 -14.74 -0.23 11.35
N GLU A 340 -14.88 0.99 11.89
CA GLU A 340 -14.40 2.23 11.27
C GLU A 340 -12.90 2.14 10.99
N LEU A 341 -12.06 2.11 12.03
CA LEU A 341 -10.60 2.10 11.94
C LEU A 341 -10.02 1.12 12.96
N LEU A 342 -9.32 0.11 12.48
CA LEU A 342 -8.62 -0.81 13.38
C LEU A 342 -7.11 -0.82 13.11
N PRO A 343 -6.29 -1.09 14.15
CA PRO A 343 -4.86 -1.26 13.94
C PRO A 343 -4.55 -2.54 13.16
N GLY A 344 -3.47 -2.48 12.37
CA GLY A 344 -2.78 -3.63 11.82
C GLY A 344 -1.37 -3.70 12.36
N ILE A 345 -0.83 -4.89 12.61
CA ILE A 345 0.54 -5.08 13.08
C ILE A 345 1.38 -5.75 12.00
N ASN A 346 2.53 -5.17 11.70
CA ASN A 346 3.56 -5.79 10.90
C ASN A 346 4.60 -6.44 11.82
N LEU A 347 4.91 -7.74 11.56
CA LEU A 347 5.99 -8.50 12.20
C LEU A 347 6.99 -8.93 11.13
N LEU A 348 8.27 -8.67 11.38
CA LEU A 348 9.35 -8.91 10.44
C LEU A 348 10.35 -9.90 11.04
N TYR A 349 10.64 -10.98 10.32
CA TYR A 349 11.56 -12.03 10.73
C TYR A 349 12.81 -12.03 9.87
N GLY A 350 13.93 -12.43 10.45
CA GLY A 350 15.24 -12.33 9.82
C GLY A 350 15.94 -11.01 10.16
N LEU A 351 15.62 -10.45 11.30
CA LEU A 351 16.29 -9.28 11.87
C LEU A 351 17.49 -9.68 12.72
N LYS A 352 18.41 -8.75 12.94
CA LYS A 352 19.55 -8.94 13.81
C LYS A 352 19.11 -9.24 15.24
N GLY A 353 19.78 -10.17 15.92
CA GLY A 353 19.43 -10.57 17.29
C GLY A 353 18.29 -11.59 17.41
N GLU A 354 17.63 -11.97 16.31
CA GLU A 354 16.52 -12.94 16.31
C GLU A 354 16.96 -14.32 16.85
N SER A 355 16.08 -14.92 17.62
CA SER A 355 16.24 -16.27 18.19
C SER A 355 14.89 -16.99 18.29
N LYS A 356 14.87 -18.22 18.78
CA LYS A 356 13.59 -18.94 19.04
C LYS A 356 12.71 -18.19 20.03
N ARG A 357 13.28 -17.44 20.98
CA ARG A 357 12.52 -16.59 21.94
C ARG A 357 11.77 -15.46 21.26
N THR A 358 12.30 -14.93 20.16
CA THR A 358 11.63 -13.88 19.38
C THR A 358 10.22 -14.30 18.94
N TYR A 359 10.08 -15.56 18.50
CA TYR A 359 8.79 -16.12 18.09
C TYR A 359 7.81 -16.21 19.28
N GLN A 360 8.31 -16.53 20.47
CA GLN A 360 7.49 -16.55 21.69
C GLN A 360 7.04 -15.15 22.09
N HIS A 361 7.96 -14.19 22.18
CA HIS A 361 7.65 -12.79 22.51
C HIS A 361 6.59 -12.21 21.56
N ASN A 362 6.74 -12.41 20.24
CA ASN A 362 5.78 -11.92 19.26
C ASN A 362 4.38 -12.56 19.43
N LEU A 363 4.32 -13.85 19.75
CA LEU A 363 3.06 -14.52 20.03
C LEU A 363 2.42 -14.03 21.33
N GLU A 364 3.20 -13.88 22.40
CA GLU A 364 2.77 -13.37 23.70
C GLU A 364 2.19 -11.95 23.59
N LEU A 365 2.83 -11.06 22.83
CA LEU A 365 2.29 -9.73 22.55
C LEU A 365 0.89 -9.80 21.93
N LEU A 366 0.72 -10.63 20.89
CA LEU A 366 -0.56 -10.78 20.19
C LEU A 366 -1.64 -11.41 21.10
N GLN A 367 -1.26 -12.37 21.94
CA GLN A 367 -2.16 -12.98 22.92
C GLN A 367 -2.63 -11.96 23.95
N ARG A 368 -1.72 -11.16 24.51
CA ARG A 368 -2.05 -10.08 25.46
C ARG A 368 -2.99 -9.04 24.87
N ILE A 369 -2.80 -8.67 23.60
CA ILE A 369 -3.72 -7.76 22.89
C ILE A 369 -5.11 -8.39 22.80
N HIS A 370 -5.20 -9.67 22.42
CA HIS A 370 -6.48 -10.36 22.29
C HIS A 370 -7.15 -10.57 23.66
N GLU A 371 -6.41 -10.99 24.70
CA GLU A 371 -6.92 -11.18 26.05
C GLU A 371 -7.49 -9.88 26.68
N LYS A 372 -7.01 -8.72 26.24
CA LYS A 372 -7.58 -7.42 26.60
C LYS A 372 -8.86 -7.05 25.83
N GLY A 373 -9.33 -7.92 24.92
CA GLY A 373 -10.47 -7.63 24.05
C GLY A 373 -10.19 -6.59 22.96
N LEU A 374 -8.92 -6.36 22.64
CA LEU A 374 -8.52 -5.39 21.62
C LEU A 374 -8.48 -6.06 20.25
N LEU A 375 -8.97 -5.36 19.23
CA LEU A 375 -9.10 -5.86 17.88
C LEU A 375 -7.91 -5.45 17.01
N LEU A 376 -7.38 -6.41 16.23
CA LEU A 376 -6.41 -6.19 15.18
C LEU A 376 -7.02 -6.63 13.84
N ARG A 377 -7.15 -5.68 12.91
CA ARG A 377 -7.70 -5.99 11.58
C ARG A 377 -6.75 -6.82 10.73
N ARG A 378 -5.46 -6.71 10.96
CA ARG A 378 -4.43 -7.37 10.15
C ARG A 378 -3.19 -7.66 10.98
N ILE A 379 -2.68 -8.88 10.84
CA ILE A 379 -1.35 -9.25 11.32
C ILE A 379 -0.53 -9.68 10.11
N ASN A 380 0.48 -8.88 9.76
CA ASN A 380 1.30 -9.11 8.60
C ASN A 380 2.64 -9.71 9.01
N ILE A 381 2.88 -10.96 8.63
CA ILE A 381 4.07 -11.74 9.03
C ILE A 381 4.96 -11.92 7.81
N ARG A 382 6.13 -11.31 7.82
CA ARG A 382 7.07 -11.25 6.70
C ARG A 382 8.48 -11.69 7.06
N LYS A 383 9.24 -11.98 6.02
CA LYS A 383 10.70 -12.14 6.10
C LYS A 383 11.35 -10.86 5.63
N ALA A 384 12.35 -10.39 6.35
CA ALA A 384 13.13 -9.23 5.97
C ALA A 384 13.82 -9.46 4.62
N MET A 385 13.69 -8.48 3.74
CA MET A 385 14.50 -8.38 2.54
C MET A 385 15.75 -7.58 2.89
N ARG A 386 16.90 -8.02 2.39
CA ARG A 386 18.18 -7.37 2.64
C ARG A 386 18.54 -6.49 1.44
N PHE A 387 18.72 -5.23 1.69
CA PHE A 387 19.18 -4.25 0.71
C PHE A 387 20.57 -3.77 1.10
N LYS A 388 21.52 -3.73 0.17
CA LYS A 388 22.91 -3.33 0.44
C LYS A 388 23.02 -1.96 1.09
N GLU A 389 22.12 -1.08 0.69
CA GLU A 389 22.09 0.32 1.14
C GLU A 389 21.54 0.46 2.58
N THR A 390 21.13 -0.66 3.21
CA THR A 390 20.62 -0.66 4.59
C THR A 390 21.58 -1.40 5.53
N PRO A 391 21.62 -1.04 6.83
CA PRO A 391 22.46 -1.74 7.81
C PRO A 391 22.21 -3.25 7.91
N LEU A 392 20.98 -3.70 7.62
CA LEU A 392 20.64 -5.13 7.59
C LEU A 392 21.25 -5.84 6.37
N GLY A 393 21.52 -5.13 5.28
CA GLY A 393 22.07 -5.70 4.06
C GLY A 393 23.40 -6.41 4.25
N GLU A 394 24.23 -5.90 5.15
CA GLU A 394 25.56 -6.45 5.49
C GLU A 394 25.50 -7.62 6.50
N THR A 395 24.33 -7.88 7.07
CA THR A 395 24.17 -8.85 8.17
C THR A 395 23.78 -10.23 7.64
N LYS A 396 24.49 -11.28 8.12
CA LYS A 396 24.10 -12.68 7.87
C LYS A 396 23.05 -13.09 8.91
N VAL A 397 21.77 -13.08 8.55
CA VAL A 397 20.69 -13.58 9.40
C VAL A 397 20.11 -14.85 8.79
N HIS A 398 19.91 -15.86 9.61
CA HIS A 398 19.32 -17.14 9.20
C HIS A 398 17.91 -17.26 9.76
N ILE A 399 16.95 -17.50 8.88
CA ILE A 399 15.57 -17.80 9.28
C ILE A 399 15.36 -19.30 9.25
N GLU A 400 15.05 -19.91 10.39
CA GLU A 400 14.64 -21.31 10.45
C GLU A 400 13.25 -21.47 9.79
N LYS A 401 13.21 -21.92 8.55
CA LYS A 401 11.98 -21.99 7.73
C LYS A 401 10.85 -22.75 8.42
N ARG A 402 11.17 -23.90 9.05
CA ARG A 402 10.17 -24.75 9.72
C ARG A 402 9.52 -24.01 10.90
N LEU A 403 10.33 -23.36 11.74
CA LEU A 403 9.86 -22.59 12.86
C LEU A 403 8.99 -21.38 12.41
N PHE A 404 9.44 -20.66 11.39
CA PHE A 404 8.70 -19.54 10.82
C PHE A 404 7.30 -19.93 10.32
N TYR A 405 7.20 -21.01 9.55
CA TYR A 405 5.89 -21.45 9.03
C TYR A 405 4.99 -22.01 10.13
N HIS A 406 5.54 -22.76 11.10
CA HIS A 406 4.80 -23.22 12.27
C HIS A 406 4.23 -22.05 13.09
N HIS A 407 5.06 -21.06 13.37
CA HIS A 407 4.65 -19.86 14.09
C HIS A 407 3.53 -19.09 13.36
N ARG A 408 3.68 -18.90 12.05
CA ARG A 408 2.66 -18.26 11.23
C ARG A 408 1.31 -18.98 11.30
N GLU A 409 1.32 -20.31 11.24
CA GLU A 409 0.09 -21.12 11.39
C GLU A 409 -0.49 -21.02 12.82
N THR A 410 0.36 -20.94 13.82
CA THR A 410 -0.07 -20.75 15.22
C THR A 410 -0.79 -19.40 15.40
N ILE A 411 -0.22 -18.30 14.89
CA ILE A 411 -0.85 -16.97 14.94
C ILE A 411 -2.18 -16.97 14.19
N LYS A 412 -2.23 -17.53 13.00
CA LYS A 412 -3.48 -17.63 12.24
C LYS A 412 -4.59 -18.30 13.03
N ARG A 413 -4.30 -19.46 13.59
CA ARG A 413 -5.31 -20.26 14.29
C ARG A 413 -5.70 -19.66 15.64
N ARG A 414 -4.71 -19.18 16.44
CA ARG A 414 -4.95 -18.75 17.82
C ARG A 414 -5.35 -17.30 17.95
N ILE A 415 -5.01 -16.46 16.96
CA ILE A 415 -5.20 -15.01 17.02
C ILE A 415 -6.06 -14.50 15.86
N GLU A 416 -5.64 -14.71 14.59
CA GLU A 416 -6.35 -14.10 13.46
C GLU A 416 -7.79 -14.60 13.33
N VAL A 417 -8.03 -15.91 13.49
CA VAL A 417 -9.40 -16.47 13.35
C VAL A 417 -10.32 -16.01 14.49
N PRO A 418 -9.95 -16.08 15.79
CA PRO A 418 -10.77 -15.52 16.86
C PRO A 418 -11.07 -14.02 16.66
N MET A 419 -10.06 -13.19 16.40
CA MET A 419 -10.25 -11.76 16.14
C MET A 419 -11.19 -11.48 14.95
N LEU A 420 -11.07 -12.25 13.88
CA LEU A 420 -11.95 -12.07 12.72
C LEU A 420 -13.41 -12.38 13.04
N LYS A 421 -13.68 -13.32 13.94
CA LYS A 421 -15.04 -13.61 14.43
C LYS A 421 -15.64 -12.44 15.20
N GLU A 422 -14.81 -11.69 15.95
CA GLU A 422 -15.24 -10.49 16.67
C GLU A 422 -15.40 -9.29 15.72
N ILE A 423 -14.51 -9.14 14.74
CA ILE A 423 -14.57 -8.07 13.74
C ILE A 423 -15.80 -8.21 12.84
N ALA A 424 -16.12 -9.41 12.39
CA ALA A 424 -17.25 -9.69 11.50
C ALA A 424 -18.00 -10.96 11.97
N PRO A 425 -18.77 -10.92 13.07
CA PRO A 425 -19.57 -12.06 13.57
C PRO A 425 -20.49 -12.63 12.49
N GLU A 426 -20.90 -13.89 12.67
CA GLU A 426 -21.92 -14.51 11.81
C GLU A 426 -23.20 -13.68 11.82
N GLY A 427 -23.82 -13.53 10.65
CA GLY A 427 -24.94 -12.62 10.43
C GLY A 427 -24.55 -11.19 10.06
N THR A 428 -23.27 -10.78 10.21
CA THR A 428 -22.82 -9.46 9.75
C THR A 428 -23.02 -9.33 8.24
N ILE A 429 -23.69 -8.27 7.80
CA ILE A 429 -23.84 -7.96 6.37
C ILE A 429 -22.63 -7.12 5.93
N ILE A 430 -21.79 -7.73 5.08
CA ILE A 430 -20.70 -7.01 4.42
C ILE A 430 -21.22 -6.44 3.11
N LYS A 431 -21.14 -5.12 2.95
CA LYS A 431 -21.68 -4.40 1.79
C LYS A 431 -20.59 -4.12 0.75
N GLU A 432 -21.03 -3.81 -0.47
CA GLU A 432 -20.17 -3.35 -1.58
C GLU A 432 -19.01 -4.33 -1.90
N ILE A 433 -19.31 -5.64 -1.94
CA ILE A 433 -18.35 -6.68 -2.32
C ILE A 433 -18.30 -6.73 -3.85
N LEU A 434 -17.14 -6.45 -4.44
CA LEU A 434 -16.89 -6.66 -5.87
C LEU A 434 -16.56 -8.14 -6.12
N THR A 435 -17.34 -8.83 -6.94
CA THR A 435 -17.10 -10.21 -7.34
C THR A 435 -15.98 -10.30 -8.38
N GLU A 436 -14.99 -11.19 -8.16
CA GLU A 436 -13.77 -11.21 -8.98
C GLU A 436 -13.49 -12.54 -9.69
N ALA A 437 -13.79 -13.69 -9.06
CA ALA A 437 -13.48 -15.01 -9.62
C ALA A 437 -14.38 -16.10 -9.04
N HIS A 438 -14.38 -17.26 -9.68
CA HIS A 438 -15.02 -18.48 -9.15
C HIS A 438 -13.97 -19.44 -8.54
N ASP A 439 -14.32 -20.11 -7.45
CA ASP A 439 -13.51 -21.13 -6.78
C ASP A 439 -14.43 -22.31 -6.35
N GLY A 440 -14.54 -23.32 -7.17
CA GLY A 440 -15.48 -24.43 -6.99
C GLY A 440 -16.94 -23.93 -7.00
N ARG A 441 -17.67 -24.19 -5.92
CA ARG A 441 -19.06 -23.74 -5.75
C ARG A 441 -19.20 -22.30 -5.23
N PHE A 442 -18.09 -21.59 -5.01
CA PHE A 442 -18.08 -20.24 -4.45
C PHE A 442 -17.70 -19.20 -5.50
N THR A 443 -18.24 -18.01 -5.32
CA THR A 443 -17.75 -16.78 -5.95
C THR A 443 -16.88 -16.02 -4.96
N LEU A 444 -15.67 -15.67 -5.37
CA LEU A 444 -14.74 -14.89 -4.59
C LEU A 444 -14.96 -13.39 -4.86
N GLY A 445 -15.03 -12.61 -3.79
CA GLY A 445 -15.14 -11.16 -3.88
C GLY A 445 -14.41 -10.44 -2.75
N ARG A 446 -14.24 -9.15 -2.89
CA ARG A 446 -13.62 -8.26 -1.90
C ARG A 446 -14.28 -6.88 -1.95
N GLN A 447 -14.33 -6.17 -0.82
CA GLN A 447 -14.56 -4.73 -0.86
C GLN A 447 -13.35 -4.05 -1.50
N ILE A 448 -13.54 -2.93 -2.20
CA ILE A 448 -12.41 -2.10 -2.61
C ILE A 448 -11.92 -1.35 -1.36
N ALA A 449 -10.77 -1.72 -0.85
CA ALA A 449 -10.22 -1.22 0.41
C ALA A 449 -8.69 -1.32 0.41
N SER A 450 -8.00 -0.62 1.32
CA SER A 450 -6.53 -0.72 1.46
C SER A 450 -6.09 -2.16 1.79
N TYR A 451 -6.82 -2.82 2.69
CA TYR A 451 -6.54 -4.19 3.14
C TYR A 451 -7.84 -5.03 3.15
N PRO A 452 -8.35 -5.41 1.98
CA PRO A 452 -9.64 -6.10 1.89
C PRO A 452 -9.61 -7.49 2.51
N LEU A 453 -10.77 -7.93 3.02
CA LEU A 453 -11.02 -9.34 3.33
C LEU A 453 -11.42 -10.09 2.07
N LEU A 454 -10.93 -11.30 1.93
CA LEU A 454 -11.48 -12.22 0.95
C LEU A 454 -12.84 -12.74 1.45
N ILE A 455 -13.86 -12.68 0.61
CA ILE A 455 -15.20 -13.19 0.91
C ILE A 455 -15.52 -14.30 -0.09
N ARG A 456 -15.80 -15.49 0.43
CA ARG A 456 -16.23 -16.66 -0.33
C ARG A 456 -17.74 -16.71 -0.25
N ILE A 457 -18.41 -16.27 -1.30
CA ILE A 457 -19.87 -16.19 -1.37
C ILE A 457 -20.39 -17.48 -1.99
N GLU A 458 -21.39 -18.12 -1.36
CA GLU A 458 -21.97 -19.34 -1.88
C GLU A 458 -22.68 -19.08 -3.22
N GLY A 459 -22.51 -20.01 -4.16
CA GLY A 459 -23.08 -19.95 -5.51
C GLY A 459 -22.11 -19.40 -6.57
N ILE A 460 -22.44 -19.69 -7.82
CA ILE A 460 -21.76 -19.18 -9.01
C ILE A 460 -22.50 -17.93 -9.48
N LEU A 461 -21.99 -16.79 -9.06
CA LEU A 461 -22.62 -15.48 -9.27
C LEU A 461 -21.94 -14.74 -10.42
N LYS A 462 -22.61 -13.72 -10.96
CA LYS A 462 -22.04 -12.85 -11.97
C LYS A 462 -20.77 -12.17 -11.43
N LEU A 463 -19.71 -12.14 -12.24
CA LEU A 463 -18.45 -11.45 -11.89
C LEU A 463 -18.50 -9.96 -12.27
N ARG A 464 -17.64 -9.18 -11.62
CA ARG A 464 -17.50 -7.74 -11.81
C ARG A 464 -18.75 -6.94 -11.47
N VAL A 465 -19.51 -7.43 -10.48
CA VAL A 465 -20.68 -6.73 -9.93
C VAL A 465 -20.50 -6.53 -8.44
N PHE A 466 -21.09 -5.46 -7.92
CA PHE A 466 -21.16 -5.23 -6.49
C PHE A 466 -22.39 -5.92 -5.90
N MET A 467 -22.18 -6.54 -4.74
CA MET A 467 -23.25 -7.20 -3.98
C MET A 467 -22.98 -7.11 -2.49
N ASP A 468 -24.02 -7.42 -1.71
CA ASP A 468 -23.93 -7.56 -0.26
C ASP A 468 -24.05 -9.03 0.12
N ALA A 469 -23.39 -9.45 1.22
CA ALA A 469 -23.46 -10.81 1.68
C ALA A 469 -23.40 -10.91 3.20
N ALA A 470 -24.18 -11.85 3.77
CA ALA A 470 -24.20 -12.12 5.21
C ALA A 470 -23.15 -13.19 5.56
N VAL A 471 -22.32 -12.91 6.55
CA VAL A 471 -21.27 -13.81 7.04
C VAL A 471 -21.89 -15.06 7.64
N THR A 472 -21.43 -16.25 7.23
CA THR A 472 -21.83 -17.56 7.74
C THR A 472 -20.66 -18.37 8.31
N GLY A 473 -19.43 -17.86 8.19
CA GLY A 473 -18.26 -18.55 8.73
C GLY A 473 -16.95 -17.82 8.48
N HIS A 474 -15.90 -18.33 9.10
CA HIS A 474 -14.59 -17.68 9.15
C HIS A 474 -13.47 -18.66 8.82
N SER A 475 -12.49 -18.15 8.11
CA SER A 475 -11.18 -18.76 7.95
C SER A 475 -10.13 -17.69 8.28
N HIS A 476 -8.84 -18.04 8.27
CA HIS A 476 -7.84 -17.01 8.44
C HIS A 476 -7.88 -16.07 7.21
N ARG A 477 -8.09 -14.78 7.45
CA ARG A 477 -8.16 -13.70 6.44
C ARG A 477 -9.26 -13.86 5.39
N SER A 478 -10.25 -14.72 5.61
CA SER A 478 -11.41 -14.81 4.73
C SER A 478 -12.69 -15.12 5.49
N LEU A 479 -13.79 -14.66 4.93
CA LEU A 479 -15.15 -14.93 5.38
C LEU A 479 -15.82 -15.89 4.41
N THR A 480 -16.71 -16.76 4.90
CA THR A 480 -17.72 -17.41 4.08
C THR A 480 -19.03 -16.65 4.27
N ALA A 481 -19.79 -16.47 3.22
CA ALA A 481 -21.01 -15.68 3.25
C ALA A 481 -22.06 -16.22 2.26
N ILE A 482 -23.31 -15.84 2.49
CA ILE A 482 -24.42 -16.06 1.55
C ILE A 482 -24.86 -14.71 0.96
N PRO A 483 -25.30 -14.67 -0.32
CA PRO A 483 -25.82 -13.46 -0.92
C PRO A 483 -27.00 -12.89 -0.13
N VAL A 484 -27.07 -11.56 -0.03
CA VAL A 484 -28.24 -10.83 0.49
C VAL A 484 -28.80 -10.02 -0.65
N GLU A 485 -30.10 -10.11 -0.86
CA GLU A 485 -30.78 -9.24 -1.83
C GLU A 485 -30.66 -7.79 -1.36
N ARG A 486 -30.15 -6.93 -2.24
CA ARG A 486 -30.18 -5.49 -1.99
C ARG A 486 -31.65 -5.07 -1.99
N SER A 487 -32.17 -4.66 -0.83
CA SER A 487 -33.42 -3.91 -0.83
C SER A 487 -33.23 -2.72 -1.78
N ALA A 488 -34.04 -2.66 -2.84
CA ALA A 488 -34.06 -1.52 -3.73
C ALA A 488 -34.24 -0.29 -2.85
N SER A 489 -33.19 0.52 -2.73
CA SER A 489 -33.31 1.84 -2.11
C SER A 489 -34.19 2.67 -3.03
N THR A 490 -35.40 2.87 -2.56
CA THR A 490 -36.38 3.81 -3.11
C THR A 490 -35.83 5.25 -3.12
#